data_7e96b18f3773e3d9530cd19aaf046781
#
_entry.id   7e96b18f3773e3d9530cd19aaf046781
#
_cell.length_a   1.000
_cell.length_b   1.000
_cell.length_c   1.000
_cell.angle_alpha   90.00
_cell.angle_beta   90.00
_cell.angle_gamma   90.00
#
_symmetry.space_group_name_H-M   'P 1'
#
loop_
_entity.id
_entity.type
_entity.pdbx_description
1 polymer ?
#
loop_
_entity_poly.entity_id
_entity_poly.type
_entity_poly.pdbx_seq_one_letter_code
_entity_poly.pdbx_strand_id
1 'polypeptide(L)'
;MPAKPSGLHDERVLYGVAKAITEHINLGNTYKEVKKVYSISILYFDLGKGSDYIYVGQNNFVGLHTKDNLIISTKEKDTIVRKSPTEIFPTYMLVRVNEFNDVAKSPLEEWVNYLKNGVIKSDTKAPGLQEAREKLQYYSMSNAERHAYDEHINAIMIQNDVLDNAKREGRAEGRAEGRAEGRADEKIENAKSFLAIGVLPEKVAEALKMPLDEVMKLMKK
;
A
#
# COMPACT_ATOMS: atom_id res chain seq x y z
N MET A 1 -43.65 -9.05 -14.49
CA MET A 1 -42.98 -10.13 -15.21
C MET A 1 -41.49 -10.03 -14.90
N PRO A 2 -40.83 -11.02 -14.33
CA PRO A 2 -39.40 -10.99 -14.19
C PRO A 2 -38.75 -11.02 -15.58
N ALA A 3 -37.84 -10.10 -15.85
CA ALA A 3 -37.10 -10.08 -17.10
C ALA A 3 -36.37 -11.43 -17.28
N LYS A 4 -36.56 -12.08 -18.42
CA LYS A 4 -35.76 -13.23 -18.80
C LYS A 4 -34.27 -12.84 -18.73
N PRO A 5 -33.42 -13.66 -18.07
CA PRO A 5 -32.00 -13.44 -18.14
C PRO A 5 -31.57 -13.54 -19.60
N SER A 6 -31.10 -12.45 -20.18
CA SER A 6 -30.49 -12.49 -21.51
C SER A 6 -29.16 -13.23 -21.36
N GLY A 7 -28.95 -14.32 -22.09
CA GLY A 7 -27.80 -15.22 -22.02
C GLY A 7 -26.48 -14.63 -22.47
N LEU A 8 -26.20 -13.37 -22.11
CA LEU A 8 -25.00 -12.58 -22.49
C LEU A 8 -24.13 -12.18 -21.28
N HIS A 9 -24.46 -12.64 -20.07
CA HIS A 9 -23.76 -12.14 -18.88
C HIS A 9 -22.47 -12.92 -18.59
N ASP A 10 -22.43 -14.20 -18.88
CA ASP A 10 -21.26 -15.06 -18.62
C ASP A 10 -20.10 -14.70 -19.53
N GLU A 11 -20.37 -14.37 -20.79
CA GLU A 11 -19.37 -13.97 -21.77
C GLU A 11 -18.78 -12.59 -21.45
N ARG A 12 -19.53 -11.70 -20.79
CA ARG A 12 -19.01 -10.40 -20.34
C ARG A 12 -17.94 -10.54 -19.26
N VAL A 13 -18.09 -11.47 -18.34
CA VAL A 13 -17.09 -11.74 -17.29
C VAL A 13 -15.78 -12.21 -17.94
N LEU A 14 -15.88 -13.16 -18.88
CA LEU A 14 -14.72 -13.65 -19.62
C LEU A 14 -14.08 -12.57 -20.48
N TYR A 15 -14.89 -11.80 -21.22
CA TYR A 15 -14.42 -10.70 -22.04
C TYR A 15 -13.70 -9.63 -21.21
N GLY A 16 -14.24 -9.25 -20.05
CA GLY A 16 -13.63 -8.28 -19.14
C GLY A 16 -12.24 -8.71 -18.68
N VAL A 17 -12.03 -9.97 -18.35
CA VAL A 17 -10.72 -10.52 -17.97
C VAL A 17 -9.75 -10.48 -19.16
N ALA A 18 -10.19 -10.92 -20.34
CA ALA A 18 -9.35 -10.89 -21.55
C ALA A 18 -8.93 -9.45 -21.88
N LYS A 19 -9.86 -8.50 -21.82
CA LYS A 19 -9.60 -7.08 -22.03
C LYS A 19 -8.61 -6.52 -20.99
N ALA A 20 -8.80 -6.79 -19.72
CA ALA A 20 -7.89 -6.35 -18.65
C ALA A 20 -6.45 -6.86 -18.88
N ILE A 21 -6.28 -8.09 -19.36
CA ILE A 21 -4.97 -8.63 -19.70
C ILE A 21 -4.37 -7.88 -20.89
N THR A 22 -5.13 -7.69 -21.96
CA THR A 22 -4.62 -7.09 -23.20
C THR A 22 -4.34 -5.58 -23.08
N GLU A 23 -5.11 -4.85 -22.30
CA GLU A 23 -4.91 -3.40 -22.07
C GLU A 23 -3.69 -3.07 -21.21
N HIS A 24 -3.20 -4.01 -20.42
CA HIS A 24 -2.04 -3.81 -19.54
C HIS A 24 -0.72 -4.33 -20.13
N ILE A 25 -0.74 -4.86 -21.35
CA ILE A 25 0.46 -5.28 -22.09
C ILE A 25 0.65 -4.35 -23.28
N ASN A 26 1.73 -3.58 -23.28
CA ASN A 26 2.10 -2.78 -24.44
C ASN A 26 2.79 -3.66 -25.49
N LEU A 27 2.63 -3.29 -26.77
CA LEU A 27 3.39 -3.90 -27.87
C LEU A 27 4.90 -3.79 -27.59
N GLY A 28 5.58 -4.94 -27.52
CA GLY A 28 7.02 -5.00 -27.22
C GLY A 28 7.36 -5.36 -25.78
N ASN A 29 6.38 -5.39 -24.87
CA ASN A 29 6.59 -5.87 -23.51
C ASN A 29 6.77 -7.39 -23.45
N THR A 30 7.46 -7.86 -22.41
CA THR A 30 7.60 -9.30 -22.17
C THR A 30 6.35 -9.84 -21.47
N TYR A 31 5.98 -11.10 -21.74
CA TYR A 31 4.87 -11.77 -21.02
C TYR A 31 5.08 -11.88 -19.50
N LYS A 32 6.28 -11.59 -19.00
CA LYS A 32 6.58 -11.52 -17.55
C LYS A 32 5.88 -10.37 -16.84
N GLU A 33 5.41 -9.38 -17.60
CA GLU A 33 4.67 -8.22 -17.07
C GLU A 33 3.18 -8.49 -16.88
N VAL A 34 2.68 -9.63 -17.37
CA VAL A 34 1.30 -10.05 -17.14
C VAL A 34 1.09 -10.33 -15.65
N LYS A 35 0.31 -9.48 -15.01
CA LYS A 35 -0.08 -9.66 -13.60
C LYS A 35 -1.29 -10.56 -13.49
N LYS A 36 -1.39 -11.25 -12.36
CA LYS A 36 -2.60 -12.01 -12.04
C LYS A 36 -3.82 -11.09 -12.00
N VAL A 37 -4.90 -11.51 -12.65
CA VAL A 37 -6.18 -10.78 -12.70
C VAL A 37 -7.15 -11.42 -11.71
N TYR A 38 -7.81 -10.57 -10.91
CA TYR A 38 -8.97 -10.94 -10.11
C TYR A 38 -10.19 -10.28 -10.71
N SER A 39 -11.15 -11.09 -11.15
CA SER A 39 -12.43 -10.63 -11.69
C SER A 39 -13.50 -10.80 -10.62
N ILE A 40 -14.01 -9.70 -10.09
CA ILE A 40 -15.07 -9.69 -9.09
C ILE A 40 -16.34 -9.19 -9.78
N SER A 41 -17.33 -10.06 -9.91
CA SER A 41 -18.63 -9.75 -10.50
C SER A 41 -19.69 -9.66 -9.41
N ILE A 42 -20.28 -8.47 -9.25
CA ILE A 42 -21.36 -8.19 -8.30
C ILE A 42 -22.68 -8.37 -9.05
N LEU A 43 -23.47 -9.37 -8.66
CA LEU A 43 -24.66 -9.80 -9.38
C LEU A 43 -25.92 -9.45 -8.57
N TYR A 44 -26.74 -8.56 -9.12
CA TYR A 44 -28.06 -8.20 -8.59
C TYR A 44 -29.20 -8.97 -9.28
N PHE A 45 -28.85 -10.00 -10.03
CA PHE A 45 -29.77 -10.88 -10.74
C PHE A 45 -29.35 -12.32 -10.54
N ASP A 46 -30.26 -13.25 -10.82
CA ASP A 46 -29.99 -14.69 -10.72
C ASP A 46 -29.20 -15.19 -11.94
N LEU A 47 -27.94 -15.57 -11.72
CA LEU A 47 -27.03 -16.10 -12.75
C LEU A 47 -27.14 -17.65 -12.85
N GLY A 48 -27.94 -18.29 -12.06
CA GLY A 48 -28.05 -19.74 -12.04
C GLY A 48 -28.43 -20.30 -10.69
N LYS A 49 -28.40 -21.60 -10.56
CA LYS A 49 -28.81 -22.32 -9.34
C LYS A 49 -27.59 -22.66 -8.48
N GLY A 50 -27.69 -22.41 -7.19
CA GLY A 50 -26.69 -22.76 -6.20
C GLY A 50 -27.11 -22.25 -4.83
N SER A 51 -26.58 -22.82 -3.76
CA SER A 51 -26.96 -22.53 -2.37
C SER A 51 -26.11 -21.44 -1.71
N ASP A 52 -24.98 -21.02 -2.34
CA ASP A 52 -24.10 -20.03 -1.80
C ASP A 52 -24.29 -18.66 -2.48
N TYR A 53 -23.92 -17.60 -1.80
CA TYR A 53 -23.92 -16.23 -2.33
C TYR A 53 -22.56 -15.80 -2.91
N ILE A 54 -21.47 -16.55 -2.67
CA ILE A 54 -20.16 -16.33 -3.28
C ILE A 54 -19.66 -17.62 -3.93
N TYR A 55 -19.28 -17.50 -5.20
CA TYR A 55 -18.64 -18.58 -5.95
C TYR A 55 -17.26 -18.12 -6.42
N VAL A 56 -16.26 -18.96 -6.20
CA VAL A 56 -14.88 -18.70 -6.62
C VAL A 56 -14.46 -19.71 -7.68
N GLY A 57 -14.11 -19.22 -8.85
CA GLY A 57 -13.56 -20.00 -9.95
C GLY A 57 -12.06 -19.76 -10.10
N GLN A 58 -11.28 -20.83 -10.14
CA GLN A 58 -9.84 -20.80 -10.33
C GLN A 58 -9.41 -21.87 -11.31
N ASN A 59 -8.33 -21.60 -12.04
CA ASN A 59 -7.77 -22.60 -12.94
C ASN A 59 -6.85 -23.54 -12.16
N ASN A 60 -7.18 -24.83 -12.21
CA ASN A 60 -6.33 -25.90 -11.74
C ASN A 60 -6.08 -26.88 -12.89
N PHE A 61 -4.83 -27.29 -13.08
CA PHE A 61 -4.47 -28.26 -14.14
C PHE A 61 -4.11 -29.59 -13.49
N VAL A 62 -4.89 -30.60 -13.82
CA VAL A 62 -4.74 -31.95 -13.29
C VAL A 62 -4.26 -32.87 -14.41
N GLY A 63 -3.24 -33.66 -14.15
CA GLY A 63 -2.72 -34.65 -15.09
C GLY A 63 -3.79 -35.61 -15.55
N LEU A 64 -3.96 -35.77 -16.89
CA LEU A 64 -5.03 -36.64 -17.44
C LEU A 64 -4.88 -38.10 -17.00
N HIS A 65 -3.64 -38.55 -16.93
CA HIS A 65 -3.31 -39.95 -16.63
C HIS A 65 -2.93 -40.16 -15.17
N THR A 66 -2.07 -39.28 -14.64
CA THR A 66 -1.49 -39.41 -13.30
C THR A 66 -2.35 -38.81 -12.18
N LYS A 67 -3.31 -37.94 -12.54
CA LYS A 67 -4.20 -37.22 -11.61
C LYS A 67 -3.48 -36.31 -10.59
N ASP A 68 -2.20 -36.03 -10.82
CA ASP A 68 -1.44 -35.05 -10.03
C ASP A 68 -1.76 -33.60 -10.45
N ASN A 69 -1.46 -32.65 -9.57
CA ASN A 69 -1.60 -31.24 -9.87
C ASN A 69 -0.32 -30.67 -10.52
N LEU A 70 -0.49 -29.93 -11.62
CA LEU A 70 0.61 -29.24 -12.26
C LEU A 70 1.19 -28.14 -11.35
N ILE A 71 2.50 -28.14 -11.17
CA ILE A 71 3.24 -27.07 -10.51
C ILE A 71 4.08 -26.35 -11.58
N ILE A 72 3.93 -25.03 -11.68
CA ILE A 72 4.63 -24.21 -12.67
C ILE A 72 5.92 -23.68 -12.03
N SER A 73 7.06 -23.85 -12.70
CA SER A 73 8.32 -23.30 -12.28
C SER A 73 8.62 -22.03 -13.09
N THR A 74 8.83 -20.92 -12.40
CA THR A 74 9.19 -19.63 -12.99
C THR A 74 10.54 -19.16 -12.46
N LYS A 75 11.33 -18.45 -13.28
CA LYS A 75 12.59 -17.85 -12.84
C LYS A 75 12.35 -16.40 -12.43
N GLU A 76 12.53 -16.06 -11.16
CA GLU A 76 12.45 -14.71 -10.63
C GLU A 76 13.80 -14.31 -10.03
N LYS A 77 14.40 -13.23 -10.52
CA LYS A 77 15.68 -12.70 -10.01
C LYS A 77 16.74 -13.81 -9.77
N ASP A 78 16.96 -14.66 -10.77
CA ASP A 78 17.89 -15.81 -10.74
C ASP A 78 17.52 -16.98 -9.79
N THR A 79 16.36 -16.93 -9.16
CA THR A 79 15.84 -18.03 -8.34
C THR A 79 14.68 -18.73 -9.05
N ILE A 80 14.64 -20.08 -8.99
CA ILE A 80 13.50 -20.85 -9.48
C ILE A 80 12.42 -20.83 -8.40
N VAL A 81 11.29 -20.21 -8.72
CA VAL A 81 10.10 -20.17 -7.86
C VAL A 81 9.06 -21.12 -8.40
N ARG A 82 8.49 -21.95 -7.54
CA ARG A 82 7.38 -22.86 -7.89
C ARG A 82 6.07 -22.17 -7.55
N LYS A 83 5.15 -22.13 -8.50
CA LYS A 83 3.82 -21.53 -8.34
C LYS A 83 2.73 -22.53 -8.76
N SER A 84 1.63 -22.51 -8.07
CA SER A 84 0.44 -23.19 -8.54
C SER A 84 -0.20 -22.42 -9.70
N PRO A 85 -0.96 -23.07 -10.60
CA PRO A 85 -1.72 -22.37 -11.64
C PRO A 85 -2.65 -21.29 -11.06
N THR A 86 -3.20 -21.51 -9.89
CA THR A 86 -4.08 -20.56 -9.21
C THR A 86 -3.40 -19.23 -8.83
N GLU A 87 -2.06 -19.19 -8.76
CA GLU A 87 -1.29 -17.97 -8.50
C GLU A 87 -1.01 -17.15 -9.77
N ILE A 88 -1.13 -17.76 -10.94
CA ILE A 88 -0.80 -17.14 -12.24
C ILE A 88 -2.06 -16.81 -13.03
N PHE A 89 -2.97 -17.78 -13.16
CA PHE A 89 -4.17 -17.64 -13.95
C PHE A 89 -5.23 -16.79 -13.23
N PRO A 90 -6.18 -16.18 -13.99
CA PRO A 90 -7.23 -15.37 -13.42
C PRO A 90 -8.05 -16.10 -12.35
N THR A 91 -8.46 -15.35 -11.34
CA THR A 91 -9.45 -15.82 -10.36
C THR A 91 -10.75 -15.07 -10.59
N TYR A 92 -11.84 -15.81 -10.71
CA TYR A 92 -13.18 -15.28 -10.86
C TYR A 92 -13.90 -15.36 -9.52
N MET A 93 -14.55 -14.29 -9.11
CA MET A 93 -15.41 -14.25 -7.93
C MET A 93 -16.78 -13.72 -8.34
N LEU A 94 -17.79 -14.52 -8.16
CA LEU A 94 -19.19 -14.16 -8.44
C LEU A 94 -19.89 -13.94 -7.10
N VAL A 95 -20.38 -12.73 -6.87
CA VAL A 95 -21.08 -12.34 -5.64
C VAL A 95 -22.55 -12.13 -5.97
N ARG A 96 -23.39 -13.08 -5.56
CA ARG A 96 -24.87 -13.07 -5.73
C ARG A 96 -25.48 -12.31 -4.57
N VAL A 97 -25.52 -10.98 -4.70
CA VAL A 97 -25.87 -10.05 -3.60
C VAL A 97 -27.26 -10.38 -3.02
N ASN A 98 -28.24 -10.72 -3.87
CA ASN A 98 -29.60 -11.00 -3.44
C ASN A 98 -29.73 -12.29 -2.59
N GLU A 99 -28.79 -13.22 -2.73
CA GLU A 99 -28.78 -14.49 -1.99
C GLU A 99 -28.10 -14.38 -0.60
N PHE A 100 -27.50 -13.24 -0.29
CA PHE A 100 -26.88 -13.01 1.00
C PHE A 100 -27.94 -12.97 2.12
N ASN A 101 -27.69 -13.64 3.23
CA ASN A 101 -28.62 -13.83 4.34
C ASN A 101 -28.69 -12.68 5.36
N ASP A 102 -28.08 -11.54 5.05
CA ASP A 102 -28.02 -10.32 5.87
C ASP A 102 -27.24 -10.45 7.21
N VAL A 103 -26.56 -11.58 7.42
CA VAL A 103 -25.73 -11.81 8.63
C VAL A 103 -24.25 -11.72 8.27
N ALA A 104 -23.67 -10.55 8.47
CA ALA A 104 -22.25 -10.33 8.24
C ALA A 104 -21.41 -10.74 9.46
N LYS A 105 -20.52 -11.72 9.28
CA LYS A 105 -19.59 -12.24 10.29
C LYS A 105 -18.13 -11.94 9.96
N SER A 106 -17.86 -11.52 8.74
CA SER A 106 -16.53 -11.20 8.22
C SER A 106 -16.51 -9.85 7.51
N PRO A 107 -15.33 -9.23 7.32
CA PRO A 107 -15.21 -7.99 6.55
C PRO A 107 -15.78 -8.07 5.13
N LEU A 108 -15.61 -9.20 4.46
CA LEU A 108 -16.20 -9.43 3.13
C LEU A 108 -17.72 -9.43 3.18
N GLU A 109 -18.30 -10.05 4.18
CA GLU A 109 -19.76 -10.12 4.35
C GLU A 109 -20.35 -8.75 4.73
N GLU A 110 -19.60 -7.88 5.43
CA GLU A 110 -20.00 -6.50 5.65
C GLU A 110 -20.09 -5.72 4.32
N TRP A 111 -19.14 -5.94 3.39
CA TRP A 111 -19.21 -5.39 2.04
C TRP A 111 -20.42 -5.91 1.26
N VAL A 112 -20.70 -7.22 1.31
CA VAL A 112 -21.87 -7.81 0.64
C VAL A 112 -23.17 -7.27 1.23
N ASN A 113 -23.23 -7.12 2.55
CA ASN A 113 -24.38 -6.50 3.24
C ASN A 113 -24.60 -5.06 2.77
N TYR A 114 -23.54 -4.27 2.69
CA TYR A 114 -23.61 -2.91 2.16
C TYR A 114 -24.10 -2.88 0.70
N LEU A 115 -23.55 -3.74 -0.15
CA LEU A 115 -23.95 -3.83 -1.55
C LEU A 115 -25.43 -4.23 -1.70
N LYS A 116 -25.96 -5.08 -0.81
CA LYS A 116 -27.35 -5.50 -0.80
C LYS A 116 -28.30 -4.41 -0.27
N ASN A 117 -27.96 -3.83 0.86
CA ASN A 117 -28.90 -3.02 1.66
C ASN A 117 -28.61 -1.51 1.57
N GLY A 118 -27.47 -1.10 1.01
CA GLY A 118 -27.07 0.31 0.91
C GLY A 118 -26.69 0.98 2.24
N VAL A 119 -26.59 0.21 3.33
CA VAL A 119 -26.35 0.73 4.67
C VAL A 119 -25.02 0.23 5.20
N ILE A 120 -24.20 1.17 5.67
CA ILE A 120 -22.92 0.87 6.33
C ILE A 120 -23.09 1.10 7.84
N LYS A 121 -22.82 0.07 8.64
CA LYS A 121 -22.88 0.17 10.10
C LYS A 121 -21.81 1.13 10.63
N SER A 122 -22.14 1.85 11.72
CA SER A 122 -21.20 2.81 12.33
C SER A 122 -19.99 2.14 12.98
N ASP A 123 -20.14 0.89 13.40
CA ASP A 123 -19.14 0.05 14.06
C ASP A 123 -18.41 -0.91 13.09
N THR A 124 -18.53 -0.70 11.77
CA THR A 124 -17.89 -1.53 10.77
C THR A 124 -16.38 -1.66 11.01
N LYS A 125 -15.87 -2.87 10.85
CA LYS A 125 -14.43 -3.19 10.90
C LYS A 125 -13.88 -3.59 9.54
N ALA A 126 -14.73 -3.61 8.52
CA ALA A 126 -14.31 -3.95 7.17
C ALA A 126 -13.45 -2.82 6.57
N PRO A 127 -12.22 -3.12 6.13
CA PRO A 127 -11.35 -2.14 5.49
C PRO A 127 -12.06 -1.45 4.31
N GLY A 128 -11.99 -0.15 4.23
CA GLY A 128 -12.58 0.66 3.16
C GLY A 128 -14.07 0.98 3.32
N LEU A 129 -14.84 0.30 4.19
CA LEU A 129 -16.26 0.62 4.40
C LEU A 129 -16.46 1.92 5.17
N GLN A 130 -15.55 2.26 6.08
CA GLN A 130 -15.60 3.53 6.79
C GLN A 130 -15.43 4.71 5.81
N GLU A 131 -14.43 4.61 4.94
CA GLU A 131 -14.15 5.61 3.90
C GLU A 131 -15.30 5.69 2.88
N ALA A 132 -15.91 4.56 2.56
CA ALA A 132 -17.10 4.53 1.70
C ALA A 132 -18.27 5.29 2.35
N ARG A 133 -18.48 5.12 3.66
CA ARG A 133 -19.52 5.85 4.41
C ARG A 133 -19.30 7.36 4.39
N GLU A 134 -18.06 7.81 4.60
CA GLU A 134 -17.70 9.22 4.56
C GLU A 134 -17.95 9.83 3.17
N LYS A 135 -17.59 9.10 2.11
CA LYS A 135 -17.89 9.51 0.73
C LYS A 135 -19.39 9.59 0.45
N LEU A 136 -20.17 8.63 0.95
CA LEU A 136 -21.62 8.66 0.78
C LEU A 136 -22.24 9.87 1.50
N GLN A 137 -21.75 10.19 2.71
CA GLN A 137 -22.16 11.40 3.42
C GLN A 137 -21.83 12.67 2.62
N TYR A 138 -20.59 12.75 2.10
CA TYR A 138 -20.17 13.86 1.25
C TYR A 138 -21.09 14.03 0.01
N TYR A 139 -21.40 12.95 -0.69
CA TYR A 139 -22.26 13.00 -1.88
C TYR A 139 -23.73 13.32 -1.55
N SER A 140 -24.19 13.08 -0.34
CA SER A 140 -25.54 13.45 0.12
C SER A 140 -25.66 14.92 0.53
N MET A 141 -24.54 15.63 0.72
CA MET A 141 -24.51 17.04 1.06
C MET A 141 -25.00 17.91 -0.11
N SER A 142 -25.61 19.04 0.22
CA SER A 142 -25.88 20.10 -0.75
C SER A 142 -24.58 20.72 -1.29
N ASN A 143 -24.64 21.44 -2.39
CA ASN A 143 -23.45 22.10 -2.96
C ASN A 143 -22.79 23.09 -1.98
N ALA A 144 -23.59 23.80 -1.15
CA ALA A 144 -23.07 24.72 -0.15
C ALA A 144 -22.34 23.98 0.98
N GLU A 145 -22.91 22.86 1.46
CA GLU A 145 -22.29 22.02 2.49
C GLU A 145 -21.01 21.37 2.00
N ARG A 146 -20.98 20.89 0.75
CA ARG A 146 -19.74 20.36 0.13
C ARG A 146 -18.66 21.40 0.05
N HIS A 147 -18.99 22.61 -0.39
CA HIS A 147 -18.03 23.70 -0.47
C HIS A 147 -17.42 24.03 0.90
N ALA A 148 -18.26 24.15 1.93
CA ALA A 148 -17.79 24.39 3.31
C ALA A 148 -16.94 23.23 3.84
N TYR A 149 -17.30 21.98 3.53
CA TYR A 149 -16.52 20.79 3.88
C TYR A 149 -15.15 20.80 3.19
N ASP A 150 -15.10 21.06 1.88
CA ASP A 150 -13.87 21.13 1.10
C ASP A 150 -12.93 22.24 1.58
N GLU A 151 -13.48 23.43 1.94
CA GLU A 151 -12.70 24.52 2.55
C GLU A 151 -12.10 24.10 3.89
N HIS A 152 -12.88 23.40 4.73
CA HIS A 152 -12.40 22.89 6.01
C HIS A 152 -11.28 21.87 5.85
N ILE A 153 -11.44 20.91 4.95
CA ILE A 153 -10.41 19.90 4.65
C ILE A 153 -9.15 20.55 4.10
N ASN A 154 -9.28 21.52 3.19
CA ASN A 154 -8.14 22.26 2.64
C ASN A 154 -7.38 23.03 3.75
N ALA A 155 -8.08 23.64 4.70
CA ALA A 155 -7.45 24.31 5.84
C ALA A 155 -6.65 23.33 6.71
N ILE A 156 -7.18 22.14 6.98
CA ILE A 156 -6.48 21.08 7.72
C ILE A 156 -5.24 20.60 6.95
N MET A 157 -5.34 20.41 5.64
CA MET A 157 -4.21 19.99 4.81
C MET A 157 -3.07 21.03 4.86
N ILE A 158 -3.40 22.31 4.70
CA ILE A 158 -2.42 23.41 4.81
C ILE A 158 -1.76 23.42 6.18
N GLN A 159 -2.52 23.24 7.26
CA GLN A 159 -1.99 23.18 8.62
C GLN A 159 -1.03 21.99 8.79
N ASN A 160 -1.38 20.83 8.28
CA ASN A 160 -0.53 19.65 8.32
C ASN A 160 0.78 19.85 7.54
N ASP A 161 0.71 20.45 6.35
CA ASP A 161 1.88 20.78 5.54
C ASP A 161 2.82 21.75 6.27
N VAL A 162 2.28 22.76 6.94
CA VAL A 162 3.07 23.71 7.75
C VAL A 162 3.77 22.98 8.90
N LEU A 163 3.06 22.11 9.61
CA LEU A 163 3.63 21.31 10.71
C LEU A 163 4.71 20.34 10.23
N ASP A 164 4.50 19.70 9.09
CA ASP A 164 5.49 18.76 8.53
C ASP A 164 6.74 19.49 8.01
N ASN A 165 6.59 20.68 7.44
CA ASN A 165 7.72 21.52 7.04
C ASN A 165 8.51 21.99 8.27
N ALA A 166 7.84 22.49 9.32
CA ALA A 166 8.50 22.88 10.55
C ALA A 166 9.27 21.71 11.22
N LYS A 167 8.68 20.49 11.21
CA LYS A 167 9.36 19.29 11.69
C LYS A 167 10.60 18.92 10.85
N ARG A 168 10.53 19.10 9.52
CA ARG A 168 11.66 18.85 8.61
C ARG A 168 12.79 19.82 8.85
N GLU A 169 12.46 21.11 8.98
CA GLU A 169 13.42 22.18 9.28
C GLU A 169 14.10 21.95 10.63
N GLY A 170 13.33 21.76 11.70
CA GLY A 170 13.90 21.47 13.01
C GLY A 170 14.76 20.21 13.07
N ARG A 171 14.41 19.15 12.29
CA ARG A 171 15.29 17.98 12.17
C ARG A 171 16.56 18.26 11.38
N ALA A 172 16.51 19.13 10.37
CA ALA A 172 17.69 19.50 9.59
C ALA A 172 18.63 20.36 10.43
N GLU A 173 18.10 21.33 11.17
CA GLU A 173 18.85 22.17 12.09
C GLU A 173 19.50 21.34 13.20
N GLY A 174 18.73 20.53 13.92
CA GLY A 174 19.28 19.68 14.98
C GLY A 174 20.34 18.69 14.48
N ARG A 175 20.23 18.18 13.22
CA ARG A 175 21.29 17.36 12.62
C ARG A 175 22.54 18.19 12.28
N ALA A 176 22.36 19.43 11.85
CA ALA A 176 23.48 20.32 11.54
C ALA A 176 24.23 20.69 12.82
N GLU A 177 23.52 21.08 13.87
CA GLU A 177 24.05 21.38 15.19
C GLU A 177 24.77 20.17 15.80
N GLY A 178 24.12 19.02 15.88
CA GLY A 178 24.75 17.81 16.42
C GLY A 178 25.98 17.35 15.64
N ARG A 179 26.04 17.59 14.31
CA ARG A 179 27.28 17.34 13.53
C ARG A 179 28.38 18.37 13.82
N ALA A 180 28.02 19.62 14.11
CA ALA A 180 28.98 20.64 14.44
C ALA A 180 29.57 20.39 15.84
N GLU A 181 28.73 20.09 16.83
CA GLU A 181 29.14 19.71 18.18
C GLU A 181 30.01 18.45 18.18
N GLY A 182 29.55 17.36 17.52
CA GLY A 182 30.31 16.12 17.43
C GLY A 182 31.70 16.31 16.80
N ARG A 183 31.84 17.17 15.77
CA ARG A 183 33.15 17.50 15.20
C ARG A 183 34.02 18.32 16.15
N ALA A 184 33.42 19.21 16.96
CA ALA A 184 34.15 19.98 17.94
C ALA A 184 34.67 19.06 19.07
N ASP A 185 33.83 18.18 19.58
CA ASP A 185 34.20 17.20 20.60
C ASP A 185 35.27 16.22 20.11
N GLU A 186 35.14 15.70 18.88
CA GLU A 186 36.15 14.85 18.26
C GLU A 186 37.52 15.56 18.14
N LYS A 187 37.55 16.84 17.77
CA LYS A 187 38.79 17.61 17.73
C LYS A 187 39.42 17.77 19.10
N ILE A 188 38.62 18.01 20.14
CA ILE A 188 39.10 18.14 21.50
C ILE A 188 39.68 16.80 22.00
N GLU A 189 39.01 15.71 21.75
CA GLU A 189 39.46 14.34 22.11
C GLU A 189 40.77 13.98 21.38
N ASN A 190 40.84 14.24 20.09
CA ASN A 190 42.02 14.01 19.27
C ASN A 190 43.21 14.91 19.77
N ALA A 191 42.94 16.19 20.11
CA ALA A 191 43.95 17.07 20.65
C ALA A 191 44.51 16.52 21.99
N LYS A 192 43.68 16.10 22.91
CA LYS A 192 44.11 15.48 24.16
C LYS A 192 44.94 14.21 23.92
N SER A 193 44.53 13.37 22.97
CA SER A 193 45.26 12.14 22.63
C SER A 193 46.64 12.44 22.06
N PHE A 194 46.80 13.43 21.16
CA PHE A 194 48.10 13.84 20.63
C PHE A 194 49.00 14.47 21.70
N LEU A 195 48.45 15.28 22.58
CA LEU A 195 49.20 15.85 23.69
C LEU A 195 49.71 14.79 24.67
N ALA A 196 48.89 13.79 24.95
CA ALA A 196 49.22 12.67 25.84
C ALA A 196 50.41 11.83 25.35
N ILE A 197 50.56 11.69 24.04
CA ILE A 197 51.70 10.98 23.42
C ILE A 197 52.90 11.89 23.14
N GLY A 198 52.89 13.14 23.63
CA GLY A 198 54.03 14.05 23.59
C GLY A 198 54.19 14.89 22.30
N VAL A 199 53.11 15.00 21.49
CA VAL A 199 53.13 15.91 20.32
C VAL A 199 53.11 17.37 20.80
N LEU A 200 53.95 18.21 20.20
CA LEU A 200 54.03 19.64 20.56
C LEU A 200 52.68 20.34 20.30
N PRO A 201 52.23 21.26 21.18
CA PRO A 201 50.95 21.95 21.06
C PRO A 201 50.76 22.71 19.74
N GLU A 202 51.84 23.32 19.22
CA GLU A 202 51.82 24.04 17.95
C GLU A 202 51.48 23.09 16.77
N LYS A 203 52.03 21.86 16.78
CA LYS A 203 51.76 20.86 15.76
C LYS A 203 50.33 20.28 15.86
N VAL A 204 49.83 20.14 17.08
CA VAL A 204 48.44 19.71 17.33
C VAL A 204 47.48 20.80 16.83
N ALA A 205 47.72 22.05 17.13
CA ALA A 205 46.93 23.18 16.68
C ALA A 205 46.85 23.25 15.13
N GLU A 206 48.01 23.11 14.48
CA GLU A 206 48.12 23.08 13.01
C GLU A 206 47.35 21.86 12.41
N ALA A 207 47.59 20.65 12.93
CA ALA A 207 47.01 19.42 12.40
C ALA A 207 45.46 19.37 12.52
N LEU A 208 44.92 19.84 13.65
CA LEU A 208 43.49 19.84 13.92
C LEU A 208 42.78 21.13 13.53
N LYS A 209 43.55 22.12 13.02
CA LYS A 209 43.04 23.47 12.72
C LYS A 209 42.28 24.05 13.91
N MET A 210 42.93 24.02 15.07
CA MET A 210 42.43 24.58 16.32
C MET A 210 43.28 25.80 16.73
N PRO A 211 42.69 26.78 17.41
CA PRO A 211 43.45 27.88 18.01
C PRO A 211 44.47 27.33 19.03
N LEU A 212 45.72 27.83 18.99
CA LEU A 212 46.80 27.36 19.88
C LEU A 212 46.44 27.57 21.36
N ASP A 213 45.76 28.67 21.68
CA ASP A 213 45.32 28.99 23.05
C ASP A 213 44.30 27.97 23.60
N GLU A 214 43.46 27.41 22.73
CA GLU A 214 42.53 26.32 23.10
C GLU A 214 43.30 25.02 23.37
N VAL A 215 44.24 24.65 22.50
CA VAL A 215 45.09 23.47 22.70
C VAL A 215 45.89 23.58 23.98
N MET A 216 46.44 24.77 24.28
CA MET A 216 47.20 25.05 25.53
C MET A 216 46.31 24.89 26.78
N LYS A 217 45.02 25.24 26.71
CA LYS A 217 44.07 25.04 27.83
C LYS A 217 43.83 23.56 28.12
N LEU A 218 43.90 22.68 27.12
CA LEU A 218 43.71 21.25 27.28
C LEU A 218 44.87 20.56 28.04
N MET A 219 46.08 21.19 28.03
CA MET A 219 47.22 20.68 28.79
C MET A 219 47.16 21.01 30.28
N LYS A 220 46.33 21.97 30.68
CA LYS A 220 46.26 22.46 32.07
C LYS A 220 45.19 21.75 32.91
N LYS A 221 44.51 20.74 32.36
CA LYS A 221 43.57 19.89 33.03
C LYS A 221 44.06 18.44 33.07
#